data_1c495b65fa8dc4e0d78b47503fae9c13
#
_entry.id   1c495b65fa8dc4e0d78b47503fae9c13
#
_cell.length_a   1.000
_cell.length_b   1.000
_cell.length_c   1.000
_cell.angle_alpha   90.00
_cell.angle_beta   90.00
_cell.angle_gamma   90.00
#
_symmetry.space_group_name_H-M   'P 1'
#
loop_
_entity.id
_entity.type
_entity.pdbx_description
1 polymer ?
#
loop_
_entity_poly.entity_id
_entity_poly.type
_entity_poly.pdbx_seq_one_letter_code
_entity_poly.pdbx_strand_id
1 'polypeptide(L)'
;ECDVLFLTDSSTFEIGHDEPSGEPLKPCLDFLGANPDRELWLDLKNLNESNCIQAETTLTGLLAQRDVDKDQLIIESRDWKALHHFTQEGYYTSCYLDIPHIDELSDAERLHRLDSIQQIAHSGAVSALSFPASYYAFLRNLDFSVDLLTWEHRRWAWQLPFFSRSRAILKDGRVKVVLVKEKGHYHK
;
A
#
# COMPACT_ATOMS: atom_id res chain seq x y z
N GLU A 1 -4.39 -3.81 7.31
CA GLU A 1 -3.16 -4.04 6.52
C GLU A 1 -2.61 -5.43 6.80
N CYS A 2 -2.07 -6.06 5.77
CA CYS A 2 -1.48 -7.39 5.87
C CYS A 2 -0.28 -7.48 4.92
N ASP A 3 0.90 -7.79 5.47
CA ASP A 3 2.10 -8.10 4.70
C ASP A 3 1.99 -9.51 4.15
N VAL A 4 2.20 -9.68 2.85
CA VAL A 4 2.08 -10.98 2.18
C VAL A 4 3.19 -11.23 1.18
N LEU A 5 3.53 -12.49 1.02
CA LEU A 5 4.48 -12.98 0.03
C LEU A 5 3.76 -13.91 -0.96
N PHE A 6 4.03 -13.74 -2.24
CA PHE A 6 3.56 -14.65 -3.27
C PHE A 6 4.59 -15.74 -3.53
N LEU A 7 4.20 -16.99 -3.31
CA LEU A 7 5.04 -18.16 -3.55
C LEU A 7 4.79 -18.70 -4.95
N THR A 8 5.70 -18.39 -5.87
CA THR A 8 5.56 -18.70 -7.30
C THR A 8 5.43 -20.19 -7.57
N ASP A 9 6.23 -21.02 -6.86
CA ASP A 9 6.27 -22.47 -7.07
C ASP A 9 4.95 -23.16 -6.70
N SER A 10 4.26 -22.68 -5.67
CA SER A 10 2.98 -23.24 -5.22
C SER A 10 1.77 -22.43 -5.71
N SER A 11 1.99 -21.26 -6.31
CA SER A 11 0.92 -20.31 -6.68
C SER A 11 0.03 -19.96 -5.47
N THR A 12 0.64 -19.63 -4.32
CA THR A 12 -0.07 -19.33 -3.09
C THR A 12 0.40 -18.01 -2.47
N PHE A 13 -0.46 -17.41 -1.67
CA PHE A 13 -0.10 -16.26 -0.84
C PHE A 13 0.02 -16.69 0.62
N GLU A 14 1.12 -16.29 1.25
CA GLU A 14 1.32 -16.47 2.68
C GLU A 14 1.56 -15.12 3.38
N ILE A 15 1.08 -15.03 4.60
CA ILE A 15 1.34 -13.88 5.48
C ILE A 15 2.82 -13.89 5.84
N GLY A 16 3.46 -12.72 5.76
CA GLY A 16 4.87 -12.59 6.10
C GLY A 16 5.45 -11.31 5.51
N HIS A 17 6.44 -10.75 6.20
CA HIS A 17 7.14 -9.53 5.76
C HIS A 17 8.41 -9.85 4.96
N ASP A 18 9.37 -10.54 5.56
CA ASP A 18 10.65 -10.90 4.93
C ASP A 18 10.69 -12.38 4.52
N GLU A 19 10.01 -13.23 5.28
CA GLU A 19 9.91 -14.67 5.05
C GLU A 19 8.45 -15.14 5.21
N PRO A 20 8.04 -16.20 4.49
CA PRO A 20 6.72 -16.80 4.65
C PRO A 20 6.55 -17.35 6.07
N SER A 21 5.41 -17.09 6.70
CA SER A 21 5.10 -17.59 8.04
C SER A 21 4.49 -19.00 8.05
N GLY A 22 4.09 -19.51 6.90
CA GLY A 22 3.28 -20.72 6.76
C GLY A 22 1.77 -20.46 6.93
N GLU A 23 1.37 -19.24 7.26
CA GLU A 23 -0.04 -18.85 7.38
C GLU A 23 -0.57 -18.37 6.02
N PRO A 24 -1.61 -19.03 5.45
CA PRO A 24 -2.14 -18.61 4.17
C PRO A 24 -2.98 -17.33 4.28
N LEU A 25 -3.04 -16.55 3.18
CA LEU A 25 -3.90 -15.36 3.07
C LEU A 25 -5.41 -15.69 3.15
N LYS A 26 -5.79 -16.93 2.84
CA LYS A 26 -7.18 -17.37 2.71
C LYS A 26 -8.10 -16.95 3.87
N PRO A 27 -7.75 -17.08 5.18
CA PRO A 27 -8.63 -16.64 6.27
C PRO A 27 -8.95 -15.15 6.26
N CYS A 28 -8.02 -14.30 5.79
CA CYS A 28 -8.26 -12.87 5.65
C CYS A 28 -9.29 -12.60 4.53
N LEU A 29 -9.22 -13.32 3.43
CA LEU A 29 -10.19 -13.20 2.34
C LEU A 29 -11.55 -13.81 2.72
N ASP A 30 -11.59 -14.91 3.47
CA ASP A 30 -12.84 -15.47 4.02
C ASP A 30 -13.54 -14.46 4.95
N PHE A 31 -12.75 -13.70 5.74
CA PHE A 31 -13.27 -12.60 6.55
C PHE A 31 -13.85 -11.47 5.70
N LEU A 32 -13.20 -11.06 4.61
CA LEU A 32 -13.72 -10.02 3.71
C LEU A 32 -15.03 -10.44 3.05
N GLY A 33 -15.12 -11.66 2.53
CA GLY A 33 -16.35 -12.17 1.92
C GLY A 33 -17.54 -12.19 2.90
N ALA A 34 -17.26 -12.39 4.20
CA ALA A 34 -18.27 -12.29 5.23
C ALA A 34 -18.58 -10.84 5.68
N ASN A 35 -17.79 -9.85 5.27
CA ASN A 35 -17.87 -8.45 5.69
C ASN A 35 -17.69 -7.50 4.49
N PRO A 36 -18.70 -7.34 3.63
CA PRO A 36 -18.58 -6.60 2.36
C PRO A 36 -18.36 -5.08 2.55
N ASP A 37 -18.53 -4.56 3.74
CA ASP A 37 -18.26 -3.17 4.12
C ASP A 37 -16.81 -2.94 4.59
N ARG A 38 -15.98 -3.96 4.54
CA ARG A 38 -14.57 -3.90 4.95
C ARG A 38 -13.65 -3.93 3.75
N GLU A 39 -12.50 -3.28 3.94
CA GLU A 39 -11.40 -3.26 2.98
C GLU A 39 -10.15 -3.85 3.60
N LEU A 40 -9.28 -4.41 2.77
CA LEU A 40 -8.00 -4.96 3.16
C LEU A 40 -6.88 -4.35 2.34
N TRP A 41 -5.89 -3.79 3.01
CA TRP A 41 -4.65 -3.33 2.40
C TRP A 41 -3.65 -4.49 2.41
N LEU A 42 -3.33 -5.01 1.22
CA LEU A 42 -2.36 -6.08 0.99
C LEU A 42 -1.03 -5.48 0.52
N ASP A 43 -0.01 -5.55 1.33
CA ASP A 43 1.36 -5.19 0.95
C ASP A 43 2.11 -6.42 0.42
N LEU A 44 2.24 -6.50 -0.90
CA LEU A 44 2.91 -7.58 -1.63
C LEU A 44 4.42 -7.36 -1.62
N LYS A 45 5.10 -7.92 -0.62
CA LYS A 45 6.52 -7.65 -0.33
C LYS A 45 7.49 -8.10 -1.43
N ASN A 46 7.17 -9.16 -2.15
CA ASN A 46 8.02 -9.76 -3.17
C ASN A 46 7.45 -9.67 -4.59
N LEU A 47 6.45 -8.80 -4.81
CA LEU A 47 5.91 -8.56 -6.14
C LEU A 47 6.98 -7.95 -7.06
N ASN A 48 7.07 -8.44 -8.29
CA ASN A 48 7.97 -7.96 -9.32
C ASN A 48 7.43 -8.27 -10.72
N GLU A 49 8.06 -7.73 -11.75
CA GLU A 49 7.62 -7.91 -13.14
C GLU A 49 7.59 -9.39 -13.60
N SER A 50 8.36 -10.28 -12.98
CA SER A 50 8.39 -11.70 -13.37
C SER A 50 7.26 -12.54 -12.78
N ASN A 51 6.65 -12.10 -11.66
CA ASN A 51 5.60 -12.84 -10.97
C ASN A 51 4.23 -12.15 -10.95
N CYS A 52 4.12 -10.89 -11.38
CA CYS A 52 2.91 -10.08 -11.24
C CYS A 52 1.68 -10.70 -11.94
N ILE A 53 1.83 -11.28 -13.11
CA ILE A 53 0.73 -11.92 -13.85
C ILE A 53 0.21 -13.14 -13.10
N GLN A 54 1.12 -14.00 -12.62
CA GLN A 54 0.73 -15.19 -11.87
C GLN A 54 0.10 -14.83 -10.53
N ALA A 55 0.66 -13.83 -9.84
CA ALA A 55 0.13 -13.34 -8.57
C ALA A 55 -1.29 -12.76 -8.75
N GLU A 56 -1.51 -11.90 -9.75
CA GLU A 56 -2.83 -11.32 -10.04
C GLU A 56 -3.85 -12.41 -10.37
N THR A 57 -3.53 -13.30 -11.31
CA THR A 57 -4.44 -14.40 -11.70
C THR A 57 -4.82 -15.27 -10.51
N THR A 58 -3.84 -15.60 -9.66
CA THR A 58 -4.08 -16.36 -8.43
C THR A 58 -5.00 -15.61 -7.47
N LEU A 59 -4.71 -14.31 -7.24
CA LEU A 59 -5.53 -13.49 -6.33
C LEU A 59 -6.96 -13.37 -6.85
N THR A 60 -7.15 -13.04 -8.14
CA THR A 60 -8.49 -12.96 -8.75
C THR A 60 -9.27 -14.27 -8.60
N GLY A 61 -8.61 -15.43 -8.79
CA GLY A 61 -9.24 -16.73 -8.54
C GLY A 61 -9.64 -16.96 -7.08
N LEU A 62 -8.83 -16.48 -6.13
CA LEU A 62 -9.14 -16.57 -4.70
C LEU A 62 -10.31 -15.66 -4.29
N LEU A 63 -10.41 -14.47 -4.86
CA LEU A 63 -11.51 -13.52 -4.63
C LEU A 63 -12.83 -14.07 -5.17
N ALA A 64 -12.84 -14.56 -6.41
CA ALA A 64 -14.02 -15.12 -7.06
C ALA A 64 -14.61 -16.32 -6.27
N GLN A 65 -13.77 -17.15 -5.65
CA GLN A 65 -14.23 -18.26 -4.81
C GLN A 65 -14.92 -17.82 -3.52
N ARG A 66 -14.79 -16.54 -3.12
CA ARG A 66 -15.25 -16.01 -1.83
C ARG A 66 -16.25 -14.88 -1.95
N ASP A 67 -16.63 -14.55 -3.17
CA ASP A 67 -17.51 -13.40 -3.46
C ASP A 67 -16.96 -12.09 -2.87
N VAL A 68 -15.64 -11.89 -3.03
CA VAL A 68 -14.92 -10.68 -2.61
C VAL A 68 -14.67 -9.82 -3.85
N ASP A 69 -15.09 -8.57 -3.79
CA ASP A 69 -14.87 -7.60 -4.86
C ASP A 69 -13.43 -7.06 -4.85
N LYS A 70 -12.88 -6.76 -6.05
CA LYS A 70 -11.56 -6.12 -6.17
C LYS A 70 -11.50 -4.77 -5.46
N ASP A 71 -12.61 -4.05 -5.40
CA ASP A 71 -12.74 -2.75 -4.73
C ASP A 71 -12.57 -2.83 -3.20
N GLN A 72 -12.65 -4.03 -2.62
CA GLN A 72 -12.36 -4.24 -1.20
C GLN A 72 -10.85 -4.35 -0.91
N LEU A 73 -10.00 -4.31 -1.96
CA LEU A 73 -8.56 -4.49 -1.82
C LEU A 73 -7.78 -3.26 -2.24
N ILE A 74 -6.79 -2.90 -1.42
CA ILE A 74 -5.70 -2.02 -1.80
C ILE A 74 -4.48 -2.90 -2.00
N ILE A 75 -3.93 -2.96 -3.21
CA ILE A 75 -2.73 -3.72 -3.53
C ILE A 75 -1.52 -2.81 -3.47
N GLU A 76 -0.65 -3.04 -2.53
CA GLU A 76 0.59 -2.27 -2.37
C GLU A 76 1.81 -3.09 -2.77
N SER A 77 2.81 -2.42 -3.32
CA SER A 77 4.17 -2.93 -3.52
C SER A 77 5.16 -1.78 -3.75
N ARG A 78 6.44 -2.07 -3.66
CA ARG A 78 7.52 -1.15 -4.05
C ARG A 78 7.75 -1.13 -5.56
N ASP A 79 7.41 -2.20 -6.26
CA ASP A 79 7.56 -2.32 -7.71
C ASP A 79 6.33 -1.79 -8.43
N TRP A 80 6.35 -0.48 -8.75
CA TRP A 80 5.25 0.17 -9.46
C TRP A 80 5.02 -0.37 -10.88
N LYS A 81 6.04 -0.94 -11.51
CA LYS A 81 5.90 -1.54 -12.85
C LYS A 81 5.11 -2.85 -12.77
N ALA A 82 5.39 -3.65 -11.75
CA ALA A 82 4.62 -4.85 -11.47
C ALA A 82 3.17 -4.52 -11.08
N LEU A 83 2.96 -3.44 -10.30
CA LEU A 83 1.63 -2.95 -9.95
C LEU A 83 0.81 -2.50 -11.15
N HIS A 84 1.46 -2.02 -12.22
CA HIS A 84 0.75 -1.61 -13.43
C HIS A 84 -0.17 -2.70 -14.00
N HIS A 85 0.25 -3.95 -13.93
CA HIS A 85 -0.59 -5.08 -14.35
C HIS A 85 -1.86 -5.18 -13.48
N PHE A 86 -1.74 -5.09 -12.17
CA PHE A 86 -2.90 -5.08 -11.26
C PHE A 86 -3.84 -3.89 -11.52
N THR A 87 -3.28 -2.70 -11.79
CA THR A 87 -4.07 -1.50 -12.15
C THR A 87 -4.87 -1.74 -13.43
N GLN A 88 -4.26 -2.34 -14.46
CA GLN A 88 -4.94 -2.68 -15.72
C GLN A 88 -6.06 -3.69 -15.51
N GLU A 89 -5.91 -4.61 -14.57
CA GLU A 89 -6.93 -5.60 -14.21
C GLU A 89 -8.00 -5.05 -13.25
N GLY A 90 -7.98 -3.74 -12.95
CA GLY A 90 -9.03 -3.03 -12.22
C GLY A 90 -8.87 -3.05 -10.70
N TYR A 91 -7.70 -3.37 -10.17
CA TYR A 91 -7.42 -3.23 -8.74
C TYR A 91 -7.07 -1.78 -8.39
N TYR A 92 -7.40 -1.36 -7.18
CA TYR A 92 -6.87 -0.14 -6.60
C TYR A 92 -5.45 -0.41 -6.08
N THR A 93 -4.45 0.24 -6.69
CA THR A 93 -3.04 -0.04 -6.42
C THR A 93 -2.33 1.12 -5.77
N SER A 94 -1.35 0.83 -4.92
CA SER A 94 -0.54 1.84 -4.24
C SER A 94 0.94 1.50 -4.32
N CYS A 95 1.75 2.44 -4.80
CA CYS A 95 3.20 2.29 -4.76
C CYS A 95 3.77 2.80 -3.44
N TYR A 96 4.41 1.93 -2.68
CA TYR A 96 5.12 2.29 -1.47
C TYR A 96 6.40 3.08 -1.78
N LEU A 97 6.47 4.30 -1.24
CA LEU A 97 7.64 5.16 -1.38
C LEU A 97 8.66 4.88 -0.26
N ASP A 98 9.65 4.10 -0.57
CA ASP A 98 10.78 3.85 0.34
C ASP A 98 11.84 4.94 0.16
N ILE A 99 11.86 5.93 1.06
CA ILE A 99 12.82 7.02 1.05
C ILE A 99 13.57 7.01 2.39
N PRO A 100 14.59 6.16 2.54
CA PRO A 100 15.34 6.10 3.78
C PRO A 100 16.04 7.45 4.03
N HIS A 101 16.07 7.87 5.28
CA HIS A 101 16.83 9.05 5.74
C HIS A 101 16.52 10.35 4.97
N ILE A 102 15.23 10.61 4.69
CA ILE A 102 14.80 11.76 3.88
C ILE A 102 15.37 13.11 4.37
N ASP A 103 15.59 13.24 5.68
CA ASP A 103 16.14 14.46 6.30
C ASP A 103 17.67 14.60 6.09
N GLU A 104 18.35 13.51 5.72
CA GLU A 104 19.80 13.44 5.51
C GLU A 104 20.20 13.58 4.04
N LEU A 105 19.22 13.55 3.11
CA LEU A 105 19.47 13.67 1.69
C LEU A 105 20.03 15.06 1.34
N SER A 106 21.03 15.10 0.49
CA SER A 106 21.49 16.33 -0.18
C SER A 106 20.38 16.90 -1.08
N ASP A 107 20.47 18.18 -1.42
CA ASP A 107 19.49 18.82 -2.31
C ASP A 107 19.39 18.13 -3.68
N ALA A 108 20.52 17.67 -4.24
CA ALA A 108 20.53 16.93 -5.49
C ALA A 108 19.82 15.58 -5.41
N GLU A 109 20.03 14.84 -4.33
CA GLU A 109 19.34 13.57 -4.07
C GLU A 109 17.85 13.78 -3.84
N ARG A 110 17.46 14.83 -3.11
CA ARG A 110 16.06 15.23 -2.95
C ARG A 110 15.38 15.47 -4.28
N LEU A 111 15.99 16.30 -5.14
CA LEU A 111 15.45 16.58 -6.47
C LEU A 111 15.28 15.31 -7.28
N HIS A 112 16.31 14.47 -7.34
CA HIS A 112 16.22 13.19 -8.05
C HIS A 112 15.09 12.29 -7.52
N ARG A 113 14.92 12.21 -6.18
CA ARG A 113 13.82 11.44 -5.57
C ARG A 113 12.46 12.03 -5.92
N LEU A 114 12.33 13.36 -5.88
CA LEU A 114 11.08 14.03 -6.25
C LEU A 114 10.73 13.77 -7.73
N ASP A 115 11.69 13.86 -8.63
CA ASP A 115 11.48 13.58 -10.05
C ASP A 115 11.02 12.12 -10.26
N SER A 116 11.67 11.16 -9.57
CA SER A 116 11.27 9.75 -9.63
C SER A 116 9.85 9.53 -9.10
N ILE A 117 9.47 10.17 -8.00
CA ILE A 117 8.12 10.08 -7.43
C ILE A 117 7.09 10.68 -8.38
N GLN A 118 7.39 11.83 -8.99
CA GLN A 118 6.52 12.45 -9.99
C GLN A 118 6.36 11.58 -11.23
N GLN A 119 7.43 10.92 -11.67
CA GLN A 119 7.37 9.96 -12.78
C GLN A 119 6.40 8.82 -12.47
N ILE A 120 6.46 8.22 -11.28
CA ILE A 120 5.53 7.17 -10.85
C ILE A 120 4.09 7.71 -10.84
N ALA A 121 3.87 8.87 -10.20
CA ALA A 121 2.55 9.48 -10.07
C ALA A 121 1.87 9.81 -11.40
N HIS A 122 2.66 10.18 -12.43
CA HIS A 122 2.14 10.53 -13.75
C HIS A 122 2.18 9.38 -14.77
N SER A 123 2.68 8.22 -14.37
CA SER A 123 2.81 7.06 -15.28
C SER A 123 1.47 6.42 -15.66
N GLY A 124 0.43 6.62 -14.85
CA GLY A 124 -0.83 5.87 -14.95
C GLY A 124 -0.71 4.40 -14.50
N ALA A 125 0.44 4.03 -13.93
CA ALA A 125 0.69 2.66 -13.50
C ALA A 125 0.09 2.31 -12.13
N VAL A 126 -0.23 3.31 -11.31
CA VAL A 126 -0.76 3.10 -9.97
C VAL A 126 -1.88 4.09 -9.68
N SER A 127 -2.80 3.72 -8.80
CA SER A 127 -3.92 4.56 -8.34
C SER A 127 -3.50 5.53 -7.24
N ALA A 128 -2.51 5.13 -6.43
CA ALA A 128 -2.06 5.87 -5.25
C ALA A 128 -0.55 5.74 -4.99
N LEU A 129 -0.04 6.64 -4.16
CA LEU A 129 1.27 6.53 -3.52
C LEU A 129 1.09 6.39 -2.01
N SER A 130 1.85 5.50 -1.40
CA SER A 130 1.82 5.28 0.05
C SER A 130 3.16 5.61 0.70
N PHE A 131 3.13 6.18 1.91
CA PHE A 131 4.32 6.64 2.62
C PHE A 131 4.06 6.86 4.12
N PRO A 132 5.11 6.80 4.96
CA PRO A 132 5.01 7.18 6.37
C PRO A 132 4.55 8.64 6.54
N ALA A 133 3.69 8.94 7.49
CA ALA A 133 3.20 10.31 7.74
C ALA A 133 4.33 11.34 7.98
N SER A 134 5.53 10.88 8.37
CA SER A 134 6.72 11.73 8.47
C SER A 134 7.12 12.38 7.14
N TYR A 135 6.86 11.72 6.01
CA TYR A 135 7.22 12.22 4.67
C TYR A 135 6.21 13.23 4.11
N TYR A 136 5.05 13.39 4.73
CA TYR A 136 4.01 14.29 4.23
C TYR A 136 4.50 15.72 4.00
N ALA A 137 5.32 16.26 4.88
CA ALA A 137 5.86 17.62 4.72
C ALA A 137 6.74 17.77 3.45
N PHE A 138 7.41 16.71 3.04
CA PHE A 138 8.23 16.65 1.84
C PHE A 138 7.37 16.53 0.56
N LEU A 139 6.28 15.77 0.64
CA LEU A 139 5.45 15.42 -0.52
C LEU A 139 4.27 16.36 -0.76
N ARG A 140 3.76 17.06 0.27
CA ARG A 140 2.50 17.80 0.22
C ARG A 140 2.42 18.89 -0.87
N ASN A 141 3.57 19.46 -1.26
CA ASN A 141 3.64 20.54 -2.24
C ASN A 141 3.80 20.04 -3.68
N LEU A 142 3.93 18.73 -3.88
CA LEU A 142 4.00 18.14 -5.20
C LEU A 142 2.59 18.04 -5.80
N ASP A 143 2.51 18.24 -7.10
CA ASP A 143 1.27 18.02 -7.85
C ASP A 143 1.21 16.56 -8.26
N PHE A 144 0.28 15.82 -7.65
CA PHE A 144 0.06 14.40 -7.96
C PHE A 144 -1.30 14.23 -8.63
N SER A 145 -1.30 13.42 -9.69
CA SER A 145 -2.51 12.95 -10.38
C SER A 145 -3.10 11.69 -9.74
N VAL A 146 -2.51 11.21 -8.64
CA VAL A 146 -2.89 9.99 -7.93
C VAL A 146 -3.26 10.30 -6.48
N ASP A 147 -3.99 9.38 -5.86
CA ASP A 147 -4.34 9.46 -4.44
C ASP A 147 -3.12 9.26 -3.53
N LEU A 148 -3.23 9.65 -2.28
CA LEU A 148 -2.20 9.50 -1.27
C LEU A 148 -2.71 8.61 -0.13
N LEU A 149 -1.89 7.64 0.26
CA LEU A 149 -2.14 6.77 1.41
C LEU A 149 -1.01 6.95 2.40
N THR A 150 -1.30 6.89 3.71
CA THR A 150 -0.26 7.08 4.71
C THR A 150 -0.56 6.33 5.99
N TRP A 151 0.44 6.22 6.86
CA TRP A 151 0.29 5.60 8.18
C TRP A 151 0.96 6.41 9.29
N GLU A 152 0.31 6.40 10.45
CA GLU A 152 0.76 7.06 11.67
C GLU A 152 0.72 6.05 12.84
N HIS A 153 1.61 5.08 12.82
CA HIS A 153 1.65 3.94 13.75
C HIS A 153 1.70 4.29 15.24
N ARG A 154 2.13 5.52 15.57
CA ARG A 154 2.33 5.93 16.96
C ARG A 154 1.09 6.54 17.58
N ARG A 155 -0.01 6.69 16.81
CA ARG A 155 -1.20 7.43 17.23
C ARG A 155 -2.46 6.64 17.00
N TRP A 156 -3.39 6.83 17.94
CA TRP A 156 -4.76 6.37 17.80
C TRP A 156 -5.53 7.33 16.89
N ALA A 157 -6.57 6.87 16.24
CA ALA A 157 -7.41 7.70 15.36
C ALA A 157 -7.90 8.99 16.04
N TRP A 158 -8.38 8.89 17.29
CA TRP A 158 -8.86 10.02 18.07
C TRP A 158 -7.79 11.07 18.40
N GLN A 159 -6.51 10.72 18.35
CA GLN A 159 -5.38 11.63 18.62
C GLN A 159 -5.00 12.47 17.40
N LEU A 160 -5.31 12.03 16.19
CA LEU A 160 -4.87 12.69 14.95
C LEU A 160 -5.21 14.18 14.91
N PRO A 161 -6.42 14.65 15.31
CA PRO A 161 -6.77 16.06 15.26
C PRO A 161 -5.94 16.97 16.16
N PHE A 162 -5.25 16.44 17.16
CA PHE A 162 -4.47 17.21 18.11
C PHE A 162 -3.05 17.58 17.63
N PHE A 163 -2.58 16.95 16.55
CA PHE A 163 -1.24 17.17 16.01
C PHE A 163 -1.28 17.92 14.68
N SER A 164 -0.43 18.92 14.53
CA SER A 164 -0.44 19.82 13.36
C SER A 164 -0.24 19.07 12.03
N ARG A 165 0.71 18.12 11.99
CA ARG A 165 0.95 17.27 10.80
C ARG A 165 -0.26 16.41 10.48
N SER A 166 -0.80 15.69 11.45
CA SER A 166 -1.94 14.81 11.24
C SER A 166 -3.18 15.61 10.80
N ARG A 167 -3.41 16.81 11.36
CA ARG A 167 -4.47 17.72 10.89
C ARG A 167 -4.28 18.15 9.43
N ALA A 168 -3.03 18.42 9.02
CA ALA A 168 -2.75 18.77 7.63
C ALA A 168 -3.04 17.61 6.70
N ILE A 169 -2.64 16.39 7.08
CA ILE A 169 -2.95 15.15 6.36
C ILE A 169 -4.46 14.96 6.21
N LEU A 170 -5.21 15.05 7.32
CA LEU A 170 -6.67 14.88 7.30
C LEU A 170 -7.44 15.94 6.49
N LYS A 171 -6.83 17.12 6.23
CA LYS A 171 -7.41 18.17 5.42
C LYS A 171 -7.03 18.11 3.95
N ASP A 172 -6.06 17.31 3.59
CA ASP A 172 -5.62 17.12 2.21
C ASP A 172 -6.56 16.14 1.50
N GLY A 173 -7.39 16.65 0.58
CA GLY A 173 -8.37 15.83 -0.15
C GLY A 173 -7.77 14.73 -1.03
N ARG A 174 -6.44 14.76 -1.27
CA ARG A 174 -5.72 13.69 -1.97
C ARG A 174 -5.47 12.48 -1.07
N VAL A 175 -5.42 12.68 0.25
CA VAL A 175 -5.20 11.59 1.20
C VAL A 175 -6.50 10.83 1.41
N LYS A 176 -6.56 9.59 0.96
CA LYS A 176 -7.73 8.72 1.04
C LYS A 176 -7.73 7.82 2.26
N VAL A 177 -6.57 7.31 2.64
CA VAL A 177 -6.43 6.41 3.78
C VAL A 177 -5.32 6.87 4.72
N VAL A 178 -5.62 6.84 6.02
CA VAL A 178 -4.62 7.04 7.09
C VAL A 178 -4.69 5.83 8.01
N LEU A 179 -3.73 4.92 7.91
CA LEU A 179 -3.60 3.82 8.86
C LEU A 179 -3.13 4.34 10.21
N VAL A 180 -3.80 3.94 11.25
CA VAL A 180 -3.52 4.35 12.63
C VAL A 180 -3.40 3.15 13.55
N LYS A 181 -2.85 3.37 14.73
CA LYS A 181 -2.84 2.35 15.76
C LYS A 181 -4.26 1.99 16.18
N GLU A 182 -4.58 0.71 16.12
CA GLU A 182 -5.77 0.14 16.74
C GLU A 182 -5.37 -0.64 18.00
N LYS A 183 -6.32 -1.27 18.67
CA LYS A 183 -6.05 -2.08 19.88
C LYS A 183 -5.06 -3.19 19.58
N GLY A 184 -3.91 -3.14 20.21
CA GLY A 184 -2.88 -4.16 20.06
C GLY A 184 -1.49 -3.66 20.43
N HIS A 185 -0.58 -4.57 20.63
CA HIS A 185 0.84 -4.26 20.77
C HIS A 185 1.47 -4.30 19.39
N TYR A 186 2.16 -3.21 19.01
CA TYR A 186 3.09 -3.30 17.92
C TYR A 186 4.25 -4.18 18.37
N HIS A 187 4.44 -5.29 17.71
CA HIS A 187 5.71 -5.99 17.76
C HIS A 187 6.74 -5.11 17.05
N LYS A 188 7.82 -4.82 17.75
CA LYS A 188 8.98 -4.16 17.18
C LYS A 188 9.74 -5.16 16.34
#